data_40c1df94d69201c1e2fdb6c74afb0330
#
_entry.id   40c1df94d69201c1e2fdb6c74afb0330
#
_cell.length_a   1.000
_cell.length_b   1.000
_cell.length_c   1.000
_cell.angle_alpha   90.00
_cell.angle_beta   90.00
_cell.angle_gamma   90.00
#
_symmetry.space_group_name_H-M   'P 1'
#
loop_
_entity.id
_entity.type
_entity.pdbx_description
1 polymer ?
#
loop_
_entity_poly.entity_id
_entity_poly.type
_entity_poly.pdbx_seq_one_letter_code
_entity_poly.pdbx_strand_id
1 'polypeptide(L)'
;MNWYDTKLATLQKCFNADTSEIVIDDSTKPYLVAMPNTANEFIFQIASAKMHIPSSFEIVQDGTGAGVKKYNLRNLIGDYKEIQPNEIYFETADSYGKAVNYRLENSYVFVVDGATAGKWTIYYYAYPQFITGTTDDDYEIPLLPEVAALLPKYMASQLYKDDDVGTSTSYWNEVSSSLSEIEEKLTPMAVNEEFVSTKGW
;
A
#
# COMPACT_ATOMS: atom_id res chain seq x y z
N MET A 1 0.19 -1.20 13.64
CA MET A 1 0.08 0.11 14.32
C MET A 1 -1.19 0.77 13.82
N ASN A 2 -2.13 1.06 14.70
CA ASN A 2 -3.39 1.69 14.32
C ASN A 2 -3.29 3.22 14.29
N TRP A 3 -4.38 3.88 13.83
CA TRP A 3 -4.41 5.33 13.69
C TRP A 3 -4.37 6.07 15.02
N TYR A 4 -5.00 5.53 16.08
CA TYR A 4 -4.93 6.11 17.43
C TYR A 4 -3.50 6.14 17.96
N ASP A 5 -2.79 5.01 17.90
CA ASP A 5 -1.41 4.90 18.36
C ASP A 5 -0.48 5.84 17.58
N THR A 6 -0.74 5.99 16.27
CA THR A 6 0.01 6.91 15.40
C THR A 6 -0.17 8.36 15.83
N LYS A 7 -1.41 8.79 16.08
CA LYS A 7 -1.71 10.14 16.58
C LYS A 7 -1.07 10.40 17.93
N LEU A 8 -1.25 9.46 18.87
CA LEU A 8 -0.68 9.58 20.21
C LEU A 8 0.84 9.70 20.17
N ALA A 9 1.52 8.80 19.46
CA ALA A 9 2.98 8.84 19.32
C ALA A 9 3.47 10.12 18.64
N THR A 10 2.70 10.69 17.71
CA THR A 10 3.01 11.97 17.10
C THR A 10 2.91 13.12 18.10
N LEU A 11 1.84 13.18 18.89
CA LEU A 11 1.68 14.22 19.92
C LEU A 11 2.75 14.12 21.00
N GLN A 12 3.12 12.92 21.42
CA GLN A 12 4.22 12.70 22.38
C GLN A 12 5.54 13.32 21.85
N LYS A 13 5.80 13.20 20.55
CA LYS A 13 6.97 13.82 19.92
C LYS A 13 6.84 15.33 19.80
N CYS A 14 5.65 15.83 19.45
CA CYS A 14 5.40 17.26 19.30
C CYS A 14 5.45 18.02 20.64
N PHE A 15 5.03 17.42 21.73
CA PHE A 15 4.97 18.09 23.03
C PHE A 15 6.05 17.60 24.01
N ASN A 16 6.93 16.69 23.57
CA ASN A 16 7.92 16.02 24.43
C ASN A 16 7.31 15.54 25.76
N ALA A 17 6.12 14.96 25.65
CA ALA A 17 5.28 14.57 26.79
C ALA A 17 5.03 13.07 26.79
N ASP A 18 5.08 12.49 27.98
CA ASP A 18 4.82 11.06 28.22
C ASP A 18 3.33 10.86 28.58
N THR A 19 2.44 11.28 27.67
CA THR A 19 1.00 11.14 27.85
C THR A 19 0.53 9.77 27.38
N SER A 20 -0.37 9.13 28.13
CA SER A 20 -0.97 7.85 27.74
C SER A 20 -2.26 7.99 26.94
N GLU A 21 -2.79 9.21 26.83
CA GLU A 21 -4.07 9.50 26.18
C GLU A 21 -3.99 10.77 25.34
N ILE A 22 -4.82 10.82 24.29
CA ILE A 22 -4.99 12.02 23.47
C ILE A 22 -5.93 12.98 24.19
N VAL A 23 -5.40 14.11 24.63
CA VAL A 23 -6.22 15.21 25.17
C VAL A 23 -6.51 16.18 24.04
N ILE A 24 -7.79 16.45 23.78
CA ILE A 24 -8.23 17.40 22.74
C ILE A 24 -8.48 18.75 23.42
N ASP A 25 -7.57 19.67 23.20
CA ASP A 25 -7.65 21.06 23.67
C ASP A 25 -7.17 22.05 22.60
N ASP A 26 -7.10 23.31 22.90
CA ASP A 26 -6.70 24.36 21.95
C ASP A 26 -5.25 24.19 21.46
N SER A 27 -4.37 23.52 22.22
CA SER A 27 -2.98 23.28 21.84
C SER A 27 -2.81 22.07 20.92
N THR A 28 -3.58 20.99 21.13
CA THR A 28 -3.47 19.74 20.37
C THR A 28 -4.35 19.70 19.13
N LYS A 29 -5.48 20.41 19.15
CA LYS A 29 -6.46 20.41 18.06
C LYS A 29 -5.89 20.80 16.68
N PRO A 30 -5.05 21.83 16.52
CA PRO A 30 -4.46 22.16 15.21
C PRO A 30 -3.62 21.01 14.65
N TYR A 31 -2.85 20.33 15.50
CA TYR A 31 -2.04 19.17 15.10
C TYR A 31 -2.91 18.01 14.67
N LEU A 32 -3.95 17.67 15.44
CA LEU A 32 -4.88 16.57 15.10
C LEU A 32 -5.59 16.80 13.76
N VAL A 33 -5.93 18.05 13.44
CA VAL A 33 -6.55 18.41 12.15
C VAL A 33 -5.58 18.26 10.98
N ALA A 34 -4.29 18.54 11.18
CA ALA A 34 -3.28 18.45 10.14
C ALA A 34 -2.75 17.02 9.93
N MET A 35 -2.82 16.15 10.93
CA MET A 35 -2.27 14.79 10.92
C MET A 35 -2.74 13.92 9.76
N PRO A 36 -4.03 13.88 9.37
CA PRO A 36 -4.48 13.06 8.25
C PRO A 36 -3.76 13.36 6.95
N ASN A 37 -3.61 14.66 6.62
CA ASN A 37 -2.92 15.06 5.39
C ASN A 37 -1.44 14.66 5.42
N THR A 38 -0.77 14.89 6.53
CA THR A 38 0.64 14.54 6.71
C THR A 38 0.87 13.04 6.67
N ALA A 39 -0.03 12.26 7.29
CA ALA A 39 0.03 10.80 7.23
C ALA A 39 -0.16 10.29 5.79
N ASN A 40 -1.15 10.82 5.08
CA ASN A 40 -1.40 10.45 3.68
C ASN A 40 -0.18 10.76 2.79
N GLU A 41 0.44 11.91 2.97
CA GLU A 41 1.64 12.27 2.21
C GLU A 41 2.73 11.20 2.35
N PHE A 42 3.05 10.79 3.57
CA PHE A 42 4.02 9.74 3.83
C PHE A 42 3.59 8.39 3.24
N ILE A 43 2.36 7.95 3.54
CA ILE A 43 1.84 6.64 3.10
C ILE A 43 1.85 6.54 1.57
N PHE A 44 1.40 7.60 0.88
CA PHE A 44 1.39 7.60 -0.59
C PHE A 44 2.79 7.67 -1.19
N GLN A 45 3.72 8.42 -0.62
CA GLN A 45 5.11 8.44 -1.08
C GLN A 45 5.74 7.06 -0.97
N ILE A 46 5.59 6.40 0.17
CA ILE A 46 6.15 5.06 0.40
C ILE A 46 5.44 4.01 -0.46
N ALA A 47 4.11 3.97 -0.43
CA ALA A 47 3.33 2.98 -1.18
C ALA A 47 3.46 3.15 -2.71
N SER A 48 3.62 4.38 -3.20
CA SER A 48 3.77 4.61 -4.64
C SER A 48 5.16 4.24 -5.14
N ALA A 49 6.19 4.44 -4.34
CA ALA A 49 7.58 4.28 -4.77
C ALA A 49 8.17 2.91 -4.46
N LYS A 50 7.84 2.30 -3.31
CA LYS A 50 8.68 1.25 -2.71
C LYS A 50 7.93 0.08 -2.07
N MET A 51 6.66 0.23 -1.75
CA MET A 51 5.85 -0.82 -1.14
C MET A 51 4.62 -1.14 -1.98
N HIS A 52 4.35 -2.43 -2.07
CA HIS A 52 3.18 -2.92 -2.75
C HIS A 52 2.17 -3.42 -1.72
N ILE A 53 0.95 -2.89 -1.76
CA ILE A 53 -0.17 -3.39 -0.97
C ILE A 53 -0.86 -4.46 -1.81
N PRO A 54 -0.69 -5.75 -1.51
CA PRO A 54 -1.31 -6.82 -2.29
C PRO A 54 -2.82 -6.85 -2.05
N SER A 55 -3.57 -7.02 -3.11
CA SER A 55 -5.03 -7.15 -3.07
C SER A 55 -5.50 -8.09 -4.18
N SER A 56 -6.78 -8.46 -4.18
CA SER A 56 -7.36 -9.31 -5.20
C SER A 56 -8.77 -8.85 -5.58
N PHE A 57 -9.14 -9.09 -6.83
CA PHE A 57 -10.46 -8.79 -7.36
C PHE A 57 -10.99 -9.96 -8.17
N GLU A 58 -12.27 -10.28 -8.01
CA GLU A 58 -12.91 -11.39 -8.70
C GLU A 58 -13.84 -10.89 -9.80
N ILE A 59 -13.74 -11.53 -10.97
CA ILE A 59 -14.67 -11.35 -12.08
C ILE A 59 -15.34 -12.69 -12.35
N VAL A 60 -16.66 -12.74 -12.24
CA VAL A 60 -17.45 -13.92 -12.56
C VAL A 60 -18.07 -13.78 -13.95
N GLN A 61 -17.88 -14.80 -14.79
CA GLN A 61 -18.50 -14.91 -16.10
C GLN A 61 -19.42 -16.11 -16.17
N ASP A 62 -20.60 -15.91 -16.76
CA ASP A 62 -21.59 -16.96 -16.98
C ASP A 62 -21.40 -17.76 -18.29
N GLY A 63 -20.45 -17.33 -19.14
CA GLY A 63 -20.18 -17.95 -20.43
C GLY A 63 -21.23 -17.69 -21.52
N THR A 64 -22.20 -16.83 -21.27
CA THR A 64 -23.28 -16.54 -22.25
C THR A 64 -22.90 -15.46 -23.26
N GLY A 65 -21.77 -14.79 -23.07
CA GLY A 65 -21.28 -13.73 -23.95
C GLY A 65 -20.64 -14.28 -25.21
N ALA A 66 -20.97 -13.70 -26.36
CA ALA A 66 -20.27 -13.98 -27.62
C ALA A 66 -19.08 -13.04 -27.81
N GLY A 67 -17.95 -13.59 -28.28
CA GLY A 67 -16.74 -12.83 -28.62
C GLY A 67 -15.95 -12.35 -27.39
N VAL A 68 -15.18 -11.28 -27.61
CA VAL A 68 -14.23 -10.79 -26.62
C VAL A 68 -14.90 -9.85 -25.63
N LYS A 69 -14.74 -10.11 -24.32
CA LYS A 69 -15.11 -9.19 -23.24
C LYS A 69 -13.88 -8.44 -22.74
N LYS A 70 -14.07 -7.13 -22.46
CA LYS A 70 -13.03 -6.24 -21.94
C LYS A 70 -13.47 -5.65 -20.61
N TYR A 71 -12.65 -5.82 -19.60
CA TYR A 71 -12.86 -5.28 -18.26
C TYR A 71 -11.80 -4.22 -17.97
N ASN A 72 -12.23 -2.98 -17.78
CA ASN A 72 -11.33 -1.90 -17.37
C ASN A 72 -11.17 -1.97 -15.85
N LEU A 73 -10.03 -2.49 -15.39
CA LEU A 73 -9.77 -2.71 -13.97
C LEU A 73 -9.74 -1.40 -13.17
N ARG A 74 -9.29 -0.30 -13.77
CA ARG A 74 -9.33 1.03 -13.10
C ARG A 74 -10.74 1.54 -12.83
N ASN A 75 -11.70 1.12 -13.63
CA ASN A 75 -13.10 1.52 -13.42
C ASN A 75 -13.83 0.56 -12.46
N LEU A 76 -13.39 -0.67 -12.38
CA LEU A 76 -14.01 -1.70 -11.54
C LEU A 76 -13.45 -1.72 -10.12
N ILE A 77 -12.18 -1.35 -9.95
CA ILE A 77 -11.44 -1.46 -8.71
C ILE A 77 -11.00 -0.04 -8.31
N GLY A 78 -11.63 0.50 -7.27
CA GLY A 78 -11.44 1.90 -6.87
C GLY A 78 -10.03 2.24 -6.38
N ASP A 79 -9.30 1.25 -5.86
CA ASP A 79 -7.94 1.38 -5.36
C ASP A 79 -6.88 0.74 -6.28
N TYR A 80 -7.24 0.44 -7.53
CA TYR A 80 -6.33 -0.20 -8.48
C TYR A 80 -5.11 0.66 -8.78
N LYS A 81 -3.93 0.12 -8.48
CA LYS A 81 -2.63 0.70 -8.85
C LYS A 81 -2.04 -0.02 -10.06
N GLU A 82 -1.80 -1.31 -9.91
CA GLU A 82 -1.05 -2.10 -10.89
C GLU A 82 -1.38 -3.59 -10.74
N ILE A 83 -1.48 -4.32 -11.85
CA ILE A 83 -1.68 -5.76 -11.82
C ILE A 83 -0.39 -6.48 -11.41
N GLN A 84 -0.51 -7.55 -10.64
CA GLN A 84 0.61 -8.43 -10.37
C GLN A 84 0.87 -9.33 -11.58
N PRO A 85 2.03 -9.23 -12.23
CA PRO A 85 2.31 -10.04 -13.41
C PRO A 85 2.21 -11.54 -13.10
N ASN A 86 1.52 -12.28 -13.97
CA ASN A 86 1.33 -13.72 -13.87
C ASN A 86 0.58 -14.22 -12.62
N GLU A 87 -0.05 -13.36 -11.85
CA GLU A 87 -0.88 -13.73 -10.70
C GLU A 87 -2.38 -13.53 -11.02
N ILE A 88 -2.81 -14.18 -12.12
CA ILE A 88 -4.22 -14.30 -12.49
C ILE A 88 -4.58 -15.77 -12.46
N TYR A 89 -5.64 -16.07 -11.74
CA TYR A 89 -6.15 -17.43 -11.58
C TYR A 89 -7.53 -17.57 -12.19
N PHE A 90 -7.84 -18.76 -12.65
CA PHE A 90 -9.14 -19.08 -13.19
C PHE A 90 -9.70 -20.33 -12.52
N GLU A 91 -10.95 -20.23 -12.11
CA GLU A 91 -11.70 -21.28 -11.42
C GLU A 91 -12.96 -21.63 -12.22
N THR A 92 -13.14 -22.94 -12.43
CA THR A 92 -14.37 -23.53 -12.95
C THR A 92 -14.94 -24.52 -11.91
N ALA A 93 -16.06 -25.17 -12.19
CA ALA A 93 -16.60 -26.23 -11.32
C ALA A 93 -15.60 -27.36 -11.08
N ASP A 94 -14.73 -27.63 -12.05
CA ASP A 94 -13.86 -28.82 -12.08
C ASP A 94 -12.36 -28.49 -11.90
N SER A 95 -11.95 -27.22 -11.94
CA SER A 95 -10.53 -26.86 -11.93
C SER A 95 -10.27 -25.48 -11.34
N TYR A 96 -9.10 -25.35 -10.70
CA TYR A 96 -8.53 -24.07 -10.26
C TYR A 96 -7.05 -24.05 -10.63
N GLY A 97 -6.59 -22.97 -11.25
CA GLY A 97 -5.18 -22.82 -11.62
C GLY A 97 -4.83 -21.48 -12.24
N LYS A 98 -3.55 -21.31 -12.55
CA LYS A 98 -3.09 -20.09 -13.24
C LYS A 98 -3.79 -19.97 -14.60
N ALA A 99 -4.32 -18.77 -14.86
CA ALA A 99 -5.00 -18.47 -16.11
C ALA A 99 -4.00 -18.37 -17.26
N VAL A 100 -4.36 -18.91 -18.42
CA VAL A 100 -3.53 -18.86 -19.64
C VAL A 100 -4.23 -18.20 -20.82
N ASN A 101 -5.57 -18.12 -20.79
CA ASN A 101 -6.38 -17.63 -21.91
C ASN A 101 -6.91 -16.22 -21.65
N TYR A 102 -6.01 -15.29 -21.40
CA TYR A 102 -6.34 -13.87 -21.24
C TYR A 102 -5.30 -12.99 -21.94
N ARG A 103 -5.65 -11.72 -22.13
CA ARG A 103 -4.74 -10.69 -22.61
C ARG A 103 -4.90 -9.43 -21.76
N LEU A 104 -3.80 -8.74 -21.51
CA LEU A 104 -3.81 -7.42 -20.87
C LEU A 104 -3.52 -6.36 -21.94
N GLU A 105 -4.40 -5.38 -22.06
CA GLU A 105 -4.19 -4.19 -22.87
C GLU A 105 -3.92 -2.99 -21.94
N ASN A 106 -2.90 -2.20 -22.26
CA ASN A 106 -2.50 -1.01 -21.48
C ASN A 106 -2.29 -1.26 -19.98
N SER A 107 -1.94 -2.49 -19.57
CA SER A 107 -1.71 -2.90 -18.17
C SER A 107 -2.92 -2.81 -17.24
N TYR A 108 -4.10 -2.40 -17.71
CA TYR A 108 -5.31 -2.28 -16.89
C TYR A 108 -6.61 -2.73 -17.57
N VAL A 109 -6.57 -3.12 -18.83
CA VAL A 109 -7.73 -3.70 -19.51
C VAL A 109 -7.54 -5.21 -19.61
N PHE A 110 -8.31 -5.93 -18.82
CA PHE A 110 -8.35 -7.39 -18.83
C PHE A 110 -9.28 -7.88 -19.92
N VAL A 111 -8.76 -8.71 -20.82
CA VAL A 111 -9.43 -9.15 -22.03
C VAL A 111 -9.53 -10.67 -22.06
N VAL A 112 -10.73 -11.21 -22.18
CA VAL A 112 -11.03 -12.64 -22.17
C VAL A 112 -12.10 -12.99 -23.18
N ASP A 113 -12.24 -14.29 -23.49
CA ASP A 113 -13.35 -14.79 -24.28
C ASP A 113 -14.64 -14.77 -23.44
N GLY A 114 -15.68 -14.14 -23.98
CA GLY A 114 -16.99 -14.03 -23.32
C GLY A 114 -17.75 -15.37 -23.18
N ALA A 115 -17.40 -16.36 -23.98
CA ALA A 115 -17.95 -17.71 -23.91
C ALA A 115 -17.37 -18.56 -22.76
N THR A 116 -16.31 -18.07 -22.10
CA THR A 116 -15.68 -18.79 -20.99
C THR A 116 -16.46 -18.57 -19.70
N ALA A 117 -17.12 -19.61 -19.17
CA ALA A 117 -17.79 -19.57 -17.87
C ALA A 117 -16.80 -19.87 -16.75
N GLY A 118 -16.82 -19.09 -15.68
CA GLY A 118 -15.97 -19.30 -14.51
C GLY A 118 -15.66 -18.01 -13.76
N LYS A 119 -14.78 -18.14 -12.80
CA LYS A 119 -14.35 -17.05 -11.93
C LYS A 119 -12.87 -16.73 -12.15
N TRP A 120 -12.57 -15.48 -12.46
CA TRP A 120 -11.22 -14.96 -12.61
C TRP A 120 -10.82 -14.24 -11.32
N THR A 121 -9.75 -14.66 -10.70
CA THR A 121 -9.15 -13.96 -9.56
C THR A 121 -7.91 -13.24 -10.04
N ILE A 122 -7.95 -11.91 -9.98
CA ILE A 122 -6.89 -11.03 -10.45
C ILE A 122 -6.20 -10.44 -9.23
N TYR A 123 -4.95 -10.78 -8.99
CA TYR A 123 -4.14 -10.15 -7.96
C TYR A 123 -3.53 -8.87 -8.49
N TYR A 124 -3.59 -7.83 -7.68
CA TYR A 124 -3.12 -6.51 -8.05
C TYR A 124 -2.48 -5.81 -6.84
N TYR A 125 -1.76 -4.75 -7.09
CA TYR A 125 -1.30 -3.83 -6.07
C TYR A 125 -2.30 -2.69 -5.95
N ALA A 126 -2.70 -2.41 -4.72
CA ALA A 126 -3.67 -1.37 -4.40
C ALA A 126 -2.99 -0.05 -4.03
N TYR A 127 -3.68 1.07 -4.27
CA TYR A 127 -3.37 2.31 -3.59
C TYR A 127 -3.88 2.25 -2.14
N PRO A 128 -3.18 2.85 -1.18
CA PRO A 128 -3.67 2.95 0.18
C PRO A 128 -4.94 3.79 0.24
N GLN A 129 -5.82 3.48 1.18
CA GLN A 129 -6.97 4.31 1.47
C GLN A 129 -6.53 5.62 2.11
N PHE A 130 -7.22 6.72 1.79
CA PHE A 130 -6.98 8.01 2.41
C PHE A 130 -7.45 8.02 3.87
N ILE A 131 -6.58 8.46 4.75
CA ILE A 131 -6.92 8.80 6.13
C ILE A 131 -7.59 10.17 6.11
N THR A 132 -8.70 10.29 6.83
CA THR A 132 -9.48 11.53 6.95
C THR A 132 -9.69 11.88 8.43
N GLY A 133 -10.26 13.05 8.70
CA GLY A 133 -10.65 13.41 10.06
C GLY A 133 -11.72 12.50 10.69
N THR A 134 -12.37 11.65 9.88
CA THR A 134 -13.40 10.69 10.32
C THR A 134 -12.93 9.23 10.25
N THR A 135 -11.66 9.00 9.94
CA THR A 135 -11.09 7.64 9.96
C THR A 135 -11.09 7.11 11.38
N ASP A 136 -11.57 5.89 11.56
CA ASP A 136 -11.67 5.23 12.87
C ASP A 136 -10.29 5.06 13.52
N ASP A 137 -10.27 5.15 14.84
CA ASP A 137 -9.04 5.07 15.63
C ASP A 137 -8.37 3.70 15.57
N ASP A 138 -9.12 2.65 15.33
CA ASP A 138 -8.65 1.27 15.16
C ASP A 138 -8.17 0.95 13.73
N TYR A 139 -8.26 1.91 12.79
CA TYR A 139 -7.77 1.74 11.42
C TYR A 139 -6.29 1.37 11.42
N GLU A 140 -5.97 0.19 10.90
CA GLU A 140 -4.58 -0.28 10.77
C GLU A 140 -3.87 0.42 9.61
N ILE A 141 -2.73 1.04 9.89
CA ILE A 141 -1.90 1.69 8.86
C ILE A 141 -1.36 0.64 7.90
N PRO A 142 -1.65 0.73 6.58
CA PRO A 142 -1.33 -0.30 5.59
C PRO A 142 0.14 -0.25 5.16
N LEU A 143 1.06 -0.25 6.11
CA LEU A 143 2.50 -0.24 5.92
C LEU A 143 3.14 -1.41 6.67
N LEU A 144 4.32 -1.84 6.24
CA LEU A 144 5.14 -2.77 7.03
C LEU A 144 5.38 -2.20 8.42
N PRO A 145 5.41 -3.03 9.48
CA PRO A 145 5.53 -2.56 10.86
C PRO A 145 6.72 -1.62 11.08
N GLU A 146 7.87 -1.93 10.46
CA GLU A 146 9.10 -1.14 10.56
C GLU A 146 8.93 0.26 9.92
N VAL A 147 8.20 0.33 8.81
CA VAL A 147 7.91 1.60 8.11
C VAL A 147 6.81 2.37 8.85
N ALA A 148 5.76 1.69 9.32
CA ALA A 148 4.69 2.30 10.11
C ALA A 148 5.23 2.96 11.39
N ALA A 149 6.25 2.39 12.01
CA ALA A 149 6.91 2.96 13.20
C ALA A 149 7.61 4.31 12.92
N LEU A 150 7.93 4.61 11.67
CA LEU A 150 8.53 5.90 11.28
C LEU A 150 7.48 7.00 11.07
N LEU A 151 6.23 6.64 10.81
CA LEU A 151 5.15 7.59 10.49
C LEU A 151 4.97 8.67 11.56
N PRO A 152 4.92 8.39 12.88
CA PRO A 152 4.78 9.44 13.89
C PRO A 152 5.94 10.43 13.89
N LYS A 153 7.16 9.98 13.60
CA LYS A 153 8.33 10.85 13.53
C LYS A 153 8.29 11.72 12.28
N TYR A 154 7.88 11.16 11.14
CA TYR A 154 7.64 11.93 9.93
C TYR A 154 6.58 13.00 10.16
N MET A 155 5.43 12.64 10.73
CA MET A 155 4.35 13.57 11.01
C MET A 155 4.82 14.70 11.93
N ALA A 156 5.55 14.38 13.01
CA ALA A 156 6.13 15.39 13.89
C ALA A 156 7.10 16.32 13.14
N SER A 157 7.92 15.80 12.24
CA SER A 157 8.81 16.62 11.43
C SER A 157 8.05 17.64 10.58
N GLN A 158 6.95 17.24 9.95
CA GLN A 158 6.16 18.14 9.12
C GLN A 158 5.37 19.15 9.95
N LEU A 159 4.86 18.75 11.11
CA LEU A 159 4.10 19.62 12.01
C LEU A 159 4.98 20.69 12.67
N TYR A 160 6.26 20.42 12.89
CA TYR A 160 7.23 21.39 13.42
C TYR A 160 7.84 22.31 12.38
N LYS A 161 7.56 22.11 11.12
CA LYS A 161 8.28 22.77 10.02
C LYS A 161 8.26 24.30 10.11
N ASP A 162 7.17 24.87 10.60
CA ASP A 162 6.99 26.32 10.71
C ASP A 162 7.39 26.86 12.10
N ASP A 163 7.37 26.02 13.14
CA ASP A 163 7.62 26.44 14.52
C ASP A 163 9.07 26.22 14.96
N ASP A 164 9.66 25.07 14.61
CA ASP A 164 11.05 24.68 14.95
C ASP A 164 11.70 23.91 13.82
N VAL A 165 12.35 24.64 12.92
CA VAL A 165 13.06 24.07 11.76
C VAL A 165 14.18 23.11 12.19
N GLY A 166 14.82 23.36 13.34
CA GLY A 166 15.89 22.49 13.85
C GLY A 166 15.37 21.11 14.21
N THR A 167 14.32 21.05 15.02
CA THR A 167 13.65 19.79 15.40
C THR A 167 13.04 19.11 14.19
N SER A 168 12.35 19.83 13.31
CA SER A 168 11.82 19.33 12.05
C SER A 168 12.90 18.62 11.21
N THR A 169 14.03 19.28 10.99
CA THR A 169 15.15 18.75 10.20
C THR A 169 15.76 17.51 10.86
N SER A 170 15.92 17.52 12.18
CA SER A 170 16.45 16.36 12.91
C SER A 170 15.55 15.12 12.73
N TYR A 171 14.26 15.27 12.93
CA TYR A 171 13.29 14.16 12.74
C TYR A 171 13.25 13.67 11.29
N TRP A 172 13.28 14.60 10.32
CA TRP A 172 13.33 14.22 8.92
C TRP A 172 14.59 13.40 8.56
N ASN A 173 15.76 13.84 9.04
CA ASN A 173 17.02 13.13 8.79
C ASN A 173 17.00 11.72 9.38
N GLU A 174 16.46 11.55 10.58
CA GLU A 174 16.31 10.23 11.21
C GLU A 174 15.36 9.33 10.41
N VAL A 175 14.21 9.86 9.96
CA VAL A 175 13.27 9.11 9.11
C VAL A 175 13.92 8.70 7.80
N SER A 176 14.59 9.64 7.13
CA SER A 176 15.25 9.39 5.84
C SER A 176 16.34 8.33 5.95
N SER A 177 17.18 8.40 7.00
CA SER A 177 18.22 7.39 7.26
C SER A 177 17.61 6.00 7.50
N SER A 178 16.58 5.93 8.36
CA SER A 178 15.90 4.65 8.67
C SER A 178 15.20 4.06 7.45
N LEU A 179 14.59 4.89 6.61
CA LEU A 179 13.98 4.42 5.36
C LEU A 179 15.03 3.83 4.41
N SER A 180 16.18 4.48 4.26
CA SER A 180 17.25 3.96 3.41
C SER A 180 17.77 2.61 3.90
N GLU A 181 17.93 2.42 5.21
CA GLU A 181 18.33 1.15 5.80
C GLU A 181 17.28 0.03 5.58
N ILE A 182 15.98 0.38 5.68
CA ILE A 182 14.89 -0.57 5.42
C ILE A 182 14.88 -0.96 3.94
N GLU A 183 15.07 -0.02 3.03
CA GLU A 183 15.13 -0.27 1.59
C GLU A 183 16.26 -1.22 1.20
N GLU A 184 17.45 -1.03 1.76
CA GLU A 184 18.57 -1.93 1.53
C GLU A 184 18.24 -3.37 1.95
N LYS A 185 17.50 -3.54 3.04
CA LYS A 185 17.06 -4.87 3.53
C LYS A 185 15.94 -5.48 2.70
N LEU A 186 15.05 -4.65 2.13
CA LEU A 186 13.92 -5.11 1.31
C LEU A 186 14.29 -5.33 -0.16
N THR A 187 15.40 -4.74 -0.63
CA THR A 187 15.89 -5.01 -1.98
C THR A 187 16.45 -6.45 -1.98
N PRO A 188 15.82 -7.40 -2.73
CA PRO A 188 16.40 -8.73 -2.82
C PRO A 188 17.83 -8.59 -3.33
N MET A 189 18.81 -9.15 -2.63
CA MET A 189 20.10 -9.41 -3.26
C MET A 189 19.77 -10.13 -4.56
N ALA A 190 20.22 -9.61 -5.69
CA ALA A 190 20.15 -10.31 -6.95
C ALA A 190 20.87 -11.64 -6.72
N VAL A 191 20.13 -12.68 -6.44
CA VAL A 191 20.65 -14.04 -6.43
C VAL A 191 20.94 -14.28 -7.91
N ASN A 192 22.22 -14.20 -8.26
CA ASN A 192 22.72 -14.79 -9.48
C ASN A 192 22.47 -16.31 -9.32
N GLU A 193 21.27 -16.74 -9.69
CA GLU A 193 21.04 -18.14 -10.03
C GLU A 193 21.83 -18.39 -11.31
N GLU A 194 23.12 -18.67 -11.19
CA GLU A 194 23.81 -19.42 -12.20
C GLU A 194 23.11 -20.77 -12.31
N PHE A 195 22.25 -20.89 -13.30
CA PHE A 195 21.77 -22.19 -13.76
C PHE A 195 22.98 -22.97 -14.26
N VAL A 196 23.62 -23.68 -13.36
CA VAL A 196 24.58 -24.73 -13.75
C VAL A 196 23.73 -25.85 -14.33
N SER A 197 23.58 -25.82 -15.66
CA SER A 197 23.05 -26.94 -16.42
C SER A 197 24.04 -28.10 -16.29
N THR A 198 23.88 -28.94 -15.27
CA THR A 198 24.50 -30.25 -15.23
C THR A 198 23.75 -31.19 -16.17
N LYS A 199 23.94 -31.03 -17.47
CA LYS A 199 23.77 -32.15 -18.40
C LYS A 199 25.02 -33.03 -18.24
N GLY A 200 24.96 -33.93 -17.27
CA GLY A 200 25.77 -35.13 -17.26
C GLY A 200 25.13 -36.16 -18.18
N TRP A 201 25.89 -36.74 -18.99
CA TRP A 201 25.68 -37.85 -19.95
C TRP A 201 25.01 -39.05 -19.31
#